data_10727fabb7b5dbbf86557ea49c236fcd
#
_entry.id   10727fabb7b5dbbf86557ea49c236fcd
#
_cell.length_a   1.000
_cell.length_b   1.000
_cell.length_c   1.000
_cell.angle_alpha   90.00
_cell.angle_beta   90.00
_cell.angle_gamma   90.00
#
_symmetry.space_group_name_H-M   'P 1'
#
loop_
_entity.id
_entity.type
_entity.pdbx_description
1 polymer ?
#
loop_
_entity_poly.entity_id
_entity_poly.type
_entity_poly.pdbx_seq_one_letter_code
_entity_poly.pdbx_strand_id
1 'polypeptide(L)'
;VDANPLTKTRLSKITISCGKLKDDVVVSQSGITQEDFKVAFDVTYDIDGPYVTMSVVPDPEQIRYYAWYYSKKGMETALEQSPGVTIEMYLKRVVEVDISNAIYYGGYAGYTAEEAVAELTFVGPASQKFELNAETDFYGFVCAVSDGGTILSDITITEFRTGSVAPSDNQLGIIINDVNTDRISYSVTTTNKDQYATLIFSAEDIEGLSDEEIVA
;
A
#
# COMPACT_ATOMS: atom_id res chain seq x y z
N VAL A 1 -14.64 -32.17 0.53
CA VAL A 1 -15.13 -30.86 1.00
C VAL A 1 -13.90 -30.07 1.39
N ASP A 2 -13.68 -28.95 0.71
CA ASP A 2 -12.52 -28.11 0.97
C ASP A 2 -12.61 -27.48 2.36
N ALA A 3 -11.46 -27.20 2.98
CA ALA A 3 -11.39 -26.53 4.26
C ALA A 3 -12.16 -25.19 4.22
N ASN A 4 -12.75 -24.79 5.34
CA ASN A 4 -13.38 -23.48 5.45
C ASN A 4 -12.28 -22.44 5.80
N PRO A 5 -11.83 -21.60 4.87
CA PRO A 5 -10.78 -20.61 5.15
C PRO A 5 -11.29 -19.37 5.90
N LEU A 6 -12.59 -19.31 6.20
CA LEU A 6 -13.21 -18.18 6.88
C LEU A 6 -13.16 -18.36 8.40
N THR A 7 -13.13 -17.27 9.12
CA THR A 7 -13.23 -17.29 10.61
C THR A 7 -14.64 -17.61 11.09
N LYS A 8 -15.66 -17.47 10.23
CA LYS A 8 -17.07 -17.79 10.55
C LYS A 8 -17.39 -19.22 10.14
N THR A 9 -18.17 -19.90 10.96
CA THR A 9 -18.78 -21.19 10.59
C THR A 9 -19.65 -21.03 9.35
N ARG A 10 -19.41 -21.85 8.34
CA ARG A 10 -20.31 -21.94 7.18
C ARG A 10 -21.25 -23.13 7.32
N LEU A 11 -22.47 -22.91 6.88
CA LEU A 11 -23.52 -23.93 6.86
C LEU A 11 -23.87 -24.22 5.40
N SER A 12 -23.98 -25.50 5.09
CA SER A 12 -24.47 -25.97 3.80
C SER A 12 -25.55 -27.01 4.01
N LYS A 13 -26.53 -27.03 3.11
CA LYS A 13 -27.64 -27.95 3.13
C LYS A 13 -27.50 -28.92 1.96
N ILE A 14 -27.50 -30.21 2.26
CA ILE A 14 -27.50 -31.28 1.26
C ILE A 14 -28.89 -31.92 1.29
N THR A 15 -29.61 -31.82 0.18
CA THR A 15 -30.91 -32.49 0.02
C THR A 15 -30.69 -33.87 -0.62
N ILE A 16 -31.09 -34.91 0.09
CA ILE A 16 -31.08 -36.29 -0.40
C ILE A 16 -32.49 -36.62 -0.84
N SER A 17 -32.65 -37.11 -2.07
CA SER A 17 -33.96 -37.46 -2.60
C SER A 17 -34.00 -38.89 -3.17
N CYS A 18 -35.05 -39.62 -2.85
CA CYS A 18 -35.33 -40.92 -3.43
C CYS A 18 -36.83 -40.98 -3.81
N GLY A 19 -37.12 -40.89 -5.08
CA GLY A 19 -38.49 -40.80 -5.56
C GLY A 19 -39.19 -39.54 -5.03
N LYS A 20 -40.27 -39.74 -4.26
CA LYS A 20 -41.03 -38.62 -3.64
C LYS A 20 -40.50 -38.24 -2.24
N LEU A 21 -39.61 -39.04 -1.67
CA LEU A 21 -39.00 -38.77 -0.37
C LEU A 21 -37.84 -37.81 -0.52
N LYS A 22 -37.78 -36.82 0.36
CA LYS A 22 -36.69 -35.88 0.47
C LYS A 22 -36.32 -35.72 1.94
N ASP A 23 -35.03 -35.69 2.20
CA ASP A 23 -34.49 -35.40 3.52
C ASP A 23 -33.30 -34.41 3.37
N ASP A 24 -33.12 -33.56 4.37
CA ASP A 24 -32.13 -32.51 4.35
C ASP A 24 -31.11 -32.74 5.45
N VAL A 25 -29.83 -32.81 5.06
CA VAL A 25 -28.69 -32.85 5.96
C VAL A 25 -28.03 -31.50 6.01
N VAL A 26 -27.96 -30.89 7.18
CA VAL A 26 -27.21 -29.66 7.40
C VAL A 26 -25.78 -30.03 7.74
N VAL A 27 -24.84 -29.58 6.91
CA VAL A 27 -23.40 -29.72 7.15
C VAL A 27 -22.91 -28.40 7.71
N SER A 28 -22.34 -28.45 8.92
CA SER A 28 -21.67 -27.33 9.56
C SER A 28 -20.16 -27.52 9.48
N GLN A 29 -19.46 -26.51 9.01
CA GLN A 29 -18.01 -26.47 8.99
C GLN A 29 -17.52 -25.27 9.78
N SER A 30 -16.83 -25.52 10.90
CA SER A 30 -16.27 -24.46 11.74
C SER A 30 -15.28 -23.60 10.94
N GLY A 31 -15.23 -22.33 11.27
CA GLY A 31 -14.19 -21.44 10.78
C GLY A 31 -12.84 -21.74 11.42
N ILE A 32 -11.78 -21.21 10.82
CA ILE A 32 -10.43 -21.31 11.34
C ILE A 32 -10.27 -20.28 12.49
N THR A 33 -9.64 -20.68 13.59
CA THR A 33 -9.20 -19.74 14.62
C THR A 33 -7.87 -19.11 14.21
N GLN A 34 -7.52 -17.94 14.75
CA GLN A 34 -6.25 -17.27 14.44
C GLN A 34 -5.03 -18.16 14.77
N GLU A 35 -5.13 -19.01 15.82
CA GLU A 35 -4.06 -19.93 16.21
C GLU A 35 -3.84 -21.06 15.19
N ASP A 36 -4.88 -21.46 14.45
CA ASP A 36 -4.82 -22.50 13.43
C ASP A 36 -4.50 -21.96 12.01
N PHE A 37 -4.48 -20.64 11.87
CA PHE A 37 -4.32 -19.98 10.57
C PHE A 37 -2.84 -19.89 10.21
N LYS A 38 -2.40 -20.77 9.31
CA LYS A 38 -1.04 -20.76 8.76
C LYS A 38 -1.05 -20.21 7.35
N VAL A 39 -0.30 -19.17 7.13
CA VAL A 39 -0.07 -18.57 5.81
C VAL A 39 1.40 -18.19 5.69
N ALA A 40 1.94 -18.35 4.49
CA ALA A 40 3.23 -17.79 4.10
C ALA A 40 3.04 -16.84 2.93
N PHE A 41 3.93 -15.85 2.81
CA PHE A 41 3.95 -14.92 1.68
C PHE A 41 5.36 -14.91 1.10
N ASP A 42 5.46 -15.20 -0.21
CA ASP A 42 6.66 -14.90 -0.98
C ASP A 42 6.53 -13.50 -1.55
N VAL A 43 7.43 -12.60 -1.12
CA VAL A 43 7.40 -11.18 -1.48
C VAL A 43 8.67 -10.84 -2.23
N THR A 44 8.53 -10.37 -3.46
CA THR A 44 9.64 -9.98 -4.33
C THR A 44 9.49 -8.56 -4.85
N TYR A 45 10.61 -7.93 -5.20
CA TYR A 45 10.67 -6.56 -5.68
C TYR A 45 11.43 -6.49 -7.00
N ASP A 46 10.84 -5.84 -8.00
CA ASP A 46 11.52 -5.37 -9.21
C ASP A 46 11.69 -3.86 -9.09
N ILE A 47 12.94 -3.36 -9.12
CA ILE A 47 13.31 -1.98 -8.80
C ILE A 47 13.99 -1.34 -10.00
N ASP A 48 13.35 -0.28 -10.52
CA ASP A 48 13.86 0.56 -11.61
C ASP A 48 13.88 2.03 -11.16
N GLY A 49 15.00 2.47 -10.60
CA GLY A 49 15.10 3.80 -9.99
C GLY A 49 14.07 3.99 -8.86
N PRO A 50 13.22 5.02 -8.93
CA PRO A 50 12.16 5.28 -7.97
C PRO A 50 10.94 4.36 -8.16
N TYR A 51 10.86 3.61 -9.26
CA TYR A 51 9.76 2.71 -9.55
C TYR A 51 9.99 1.33 -8.95
N VAL A 52 9.04 0.86 -8.19
CA VAL A 52 9.11 -0.44 -7.52
C VAL A 52 7.85 -1.24 -7.86
N THR A 53 8.04 -2.45 -8.36
CA THR A 53 6.95 -3.42 -8.47
C THR A 53 7.10 -4.44 -7.34
N MET A 54 6.19 -4.41 -6.38
CA MET A 54 6.07 -5.40 -5.32
C MET A 54 5.16 -6.53 -5.79
N SER A 55 5.65 -7.75 -5.80
CA SER A 55 4.89 -8.95 -6.14
C SER A 55 4.76 -9.85 -4.91
N VAL A 56 3.55 -10.33 -4.67
CA VAL A 56 3.21 -11.17 -3.53
C VAL A 56 2.55 -12.46 -4.02
N VAL A 57 3.05 -13.60 -3.56
CA VAL A 57 2.45 -14.92 -3.77
C VAL A 57 2.10 -15.52 -2.42
N PRO A 58 0.80 -15.62 -2.06
CA PRO A 58 0.39 -16.25 -0.81
C PRO A 58 0.38 -17.77 -0.91
N ASP A 59 0.64 -18.45 0.20
CA ASP A 59 0.45 -19.88 0.38
C ASP A 59 -0.42 -20.14 1.64
N PRO A 60 -1.66 -20.62 1.49
CA PRO A 60 -2.35 -21.04 0.25
C PRO A 60 -2.80 -19.88 -0.65
N GLU A 61 -2.80 -20.09 -1.97
CA GLU A 61 -3.06 -19.06 -2.97
C GLU A 61 -4.40 -18.31 -2.82
N GLN A 62 -5.42 -18.94 -2.26
CA GLN A 62 -6.78 -18.36 -2.16
C GLN A 62 -6.96 -17.42 -0.96
N ILE A 63 -5.89 -17.10 -0.27
CA ILE A 63 -5.94 -16.21 0.90
C ILE A 63 -6.12 -14.77 0.45
N ARG A 64 -7.01 -14.05 1.14
CA ARG A 64 -7.09 -12.61 1.07
C ARG A 64 -6.00 -12.00 1.96
N TYR A 65 -5.31 -10.97 1.46
CA TYR A 65 -4.26 -10.29 2.20
C TYR A 65 -4.22 -8.79 1.88
N TYR A 66 -3.68 -8.06 2.84
CA TYR A 66 -3.27 -6.67 2.71
C TYR A 66 -1.77 -6.62 2.45
N ALA A 67 -1.33 -5.79 1.50
CA ALA A 67 0.07 -5.57 1.18
C ALA A 67 0.35 -4.09 0.95
N TRP A 68 1.38 -3.53 1.60
CA TRP A 68 1.76 -2.13 1.47
C TRP A 68 3.23 -1.92 1.82
N TYR A 69 3.67 -0.68 1.86
CA TYR A 69 5.01 -0.28 2.23
C TYR A 69 5.01 0.88 3.23
N TYR A 70 6.14 1.09 3.90
CA TYR A 70 6.39 2.21 4.80
C TYR A 70 7.87 2.61 4.75
N SER A 71 8.21 3.92 4.73
CA SER A 71 9.62 4.33 4.73
C SER A 71 10.28 4.02 6.07
N LYS A 72 11.53 3.53 6.05
CA LYS A 72 12.25 3.23 7.31
C LYS A 72 12.41 4.47 8.18
N LYS A 73 12.77 5.61 7.59
CA LYS A 73 12.88 6.88 8.31
C LYS A 73 11.58 7.32 8.97
N GLY A 74 10.45 7.19 8.24
CA GLY A 74 9.13 7.49 8.80
C GLY A 74 8.77 6.56 9.94
N MET A 75 9.12 5.27 9.83
CA MET A 75 8.93 4.28 10.89
C MET A 75 9.76 4.61 12.13
N GLU A 76 11.04 4.90 11.98
CA GLU A 76 11.92 5.28 13.08
C GLU A 76 11.36 6.48 13.84
N THR A 77 10.97 7.54 13.11
CA THR A 77 10.35 8.73 13.69
C THR A 77 9.05 8.39 14.46
N ALA A 78 8.20 7.53 13.92
CA ALA A 78 6.96 7.14 14.57
C ALA A 78 7.20 6.31 15.85
N LEU A 79 8.20 5.43 15.84
CA LEU A 79 8.57 4.60 17.00
C LEU A 79 9.24 5.43 18.11
N GLU A 80 10.04 6.44 17.78
CA GLU A 80 10.60 7.39 18.75
C GLU A 80 9.49 8.12 19.52
N GLN A 81 8.40 8.45 18.85
CA GLN A 81 7.21 9.08 19.46
C GLN A 81 6.29 8.12 20.21
N SER A 82 6.54 6.81 20.12
CA SER A 82 5.71 5.77 20.69
C SER A 82 6.54 4.74 21.50
N PRO A 83 7.10 5.11 22.67
CA PRO A 83 7.94 4.22 23.45
C PRO A 83 7.25 2.90 23.79
N GLY A 84 7.95 1.78 23.54
CA GLY A 84 7.44 0.42 23.81
C GLY A 84 6.59 -0.20 22.69
N VAL A 85 6.38 0.52 21.58
CA VAL A 85 5.73 -0.03 20.38
C VAL A 85 6.80 -0.66 19.49
N THR A 86 6.59 -1.90 19.05
CA THR A 86 7.45 -2.57 18.06
C THR A 86 7.03 -2.21 16.64
N ILE A 87 7.91 -2.43 15.65
CA ILE A 87 7.58 -2.24 14.22
C ILE A 87 6.33 -3.04 13.86
N GLU A 88 6.25 -4.30 14.28
CA GLU A 88 5.11 -5.17 14.00
C GLU A 88 3.81 -4.63 14.60
N MET A 89 3.83 -4.18 15.87
CA MET A 89 2.66 -3.56 16.50
C MET A 89 2.21 -2.29 15.78
N TYR A 90 3.18 -1.49 15.33
CA TYR A 90 2.88 -0.28 14.58
C TYR A 90 2.25 -0.58 13.23
N LEU A 91 2.85 -1.49 12.44
CA LEU A 91 2.34 -1.89 11.13
C LEU A 91 0.97 -2.56 11.23
N LYS A 92 0.74 -3.38 12.27
CA LYS A 92 -0.58 -3.95 12.54
C LYS A 92 -1.63 -2.86 12.73
N ARG A 93 -1.28 -1.81 13.47
CA ARG A 93 -2.18 -0.67 13.65
C ARG A 93 -2.42 0.11 12.36
N VAL A 94 -1.40 0.27 11.50
CA VAL A 94 -1.57 0.88 10.17
C VAL A 94 -2.62 0.10 9.37
N VAL A 95 -2.50 -1.22 9.29
CA VAL A 95 -3.48 -2.07 8.58
C VAL A 95 -4.88 -1.91 9.17
N GLU A 96 -5.03 -1.94 10.51
CA GLU A 96 -6.33 -1.75 11.18
C GLU A 96 -6.95 -0.39 10.86
N VAL A 97 -6.16 0.67 10.82
CA VAL A 97 -6.62 2.02 10.49
C VAL A 97 -7.02 2.11 9.02
N ASP A 98 -6.22 1.58 8.10
CA ASP A 98 -6.51 1.62 6.68
C ASP A 98 -7.78 0.84 6.34
N ILE A 99 -7.96 -0.34 6.91
CA ILE A 99 -9.19 -1.14 6.76
C ILE A 99 -10.39 -0.38 7.34
N SER A 100 -10.24 0.19 8.54
CA SER A 100 -11.32 0.96 9.17
C SER A 100 -11.72 2.18 8.33
N ASN A 101 -10.74 2.88 7.77
CA ASN A 101 -10.96 4.02 6.87
C ASN A 101 -11.65 3.57 5.58
N ALA A 102 -11.19 2.47 4.96
CA ALA A 102 -11.81 1.93 3.75
C ALA A 102 -13.29 1.60 3.98
N ILE A 103 -13.61 0.92 5.08
CA ILE A 103 -15.00 0.60 5.46
C ILE A 103 -15.81 1.88 5.71
N TYR A 104 -15.25 2.82 6.45
CA TYR A 104 -15.93 4.08 6.79
C TYR A 104 -16.25 4.91 5.55
N TYR A 105 -15.25 5.19 4.71
CA TYR A 105 -15.42 5.98 3.49
C TYR A 105 -16.16 5.21 2.39
N GLY A 106 -15.95 3.89 2.28
CA GLY A 106 -16.70 3.03 1.37
C GLY A 106 -18.20 3.05 1.67
N GLY A 107 -18.59 3.12 2.95
CA GLY A 107 -19.99 3.26 3.35
C GLY A 107 -20.66 4.52 2.79
N TYR A 108 -19.96 5.66 2.68
CA TYR A 108 -20.48 6.85 2.00
C TYR A 108 -20.63 6.68 0.50
N ALA A 109 -19.84 5.82 -0.13
CA ALA A 109 -19.95 5.46 -1.54
C ALA A 109 -20.99 4.36 -1.80
N GLY A 110 -21.62 3.82 -0.75
CA GLY A 110 -22.63 2.78 -0.82
C GLY A 110 -22.09 1.35 -0.81
N TYR A 111 -20.80 1.16 -0.51
CA TYR A 111 -20.19 -0.17 -0.38
C TYR A 111 -20.56 -0.83 0.94
N THR A 112 -20.70 -2.14 0.93
CA THR A 112 -20.66 -2.95 2.15
C THR A 112 -19.24 -2.98 2.71
N ALA A 113 -19.07 -3.39 3.96
CA ALA A 113 -17.74 -3.56 4.55
C ALA A 113 -16.88 -4.56 3.77
N GLU A 114 -17.47 -5.63 3.27
CA GLU A 114 -16.77 -6.66 2.48
C GLU A 114 -16.30 -6.12 1.11
N GLU A 115 -17.11 -5.31 0.45
CA GLU A 115 -16.75 -4.64 -0.80
C GLU A 115 -15.62 -3.62 -0.58
N ALA A 116 -15.71 -2.82 0.48
CA ALA A 116 -14.66 -1.85 0.82
C ALA A 116 -13.31 -2.51 1.15
N VAL A 117 -13.34 -3.64 1.86
CA VAL A 117 -12.13 -4.45 2.14
C VAL A 117 -11.59 -5.07 0.86
N ALA A 118 -12.45 -5.50 -0.06
CA ALA A 118 -12.04 -6.08 -1.33
C ALA A 118 -11.27 -5.09 -2.22
N GLU A 119 -11.64 -3.81 -2.21
CA GLU A 119 -10.94 -2.75 -2.94
C GLU A 119 -9.52 -2.45 -2.39
N LEU A 120 -9.30 -2.70 -1.10
CA LEU A 120 -8.03 -2.43 -0.42
C LEU A 120 -7.07 -3.65 -0.39
N THR A 121 -7.57 -4.83 -0.73
CA THR A 121 -6.87 -6.10 -0.49
C THR A 121 -6.80 -6.95 -1.75
N PHE A 122 -5.97 -8.00 -1.72
CA PHE A 122 -5.75 -8.93 -2.82
C PHE A 122 -6.17 -10.33 -2.45
N VAL A 123 -6.47 -11.14 -3.45
CA VAL A 123 -6.66 -12.59 -3.34
C VAL A 123 -5.81 -13.26 -4.41
N GLY A 124 -4.96 -14.21 -4.01
CA GLY A 124 -4.06 -14.88 -4.93
C GLY A 124 -2.82 -14.06 -5.28
N PRO A 125 -1.96 -14.54 -6.20
CA PRO A 125 -0.79 -13.81 -6.65
C PRO A 125 -1.15 -12.44 -7.23
N ALA A 126 -0.49 -11.39 -6.77
CA ALA A 126 -0.72 -10.03 -7.26
C ALA A 126 0.58 -9.21 -7.28
N SER A 127 0.59 -8.18 -8.11
CA SER A 127 1.69 -7.22 -8.21
C SER A 127 1.16 -5.79 -8.22
N GLN A 128 1.85 -4.91 -7.50
CA GLN A 128 1.57 -3.48 -7.44
C GLN A 128 2.80 -2.69 -7.83
N LYS A 129 2.59 -1.61 -8.59
CA LYS A 129 3.66 -0.68 -8.96
C LYS A 129 3.50 0.62 -8.18
N PHE A 130 4.62 1.07 -7.60
CA PHE A 130 4.73 2.31 -6.85
C PHE A 130 5.80 3.21 -7.48
N GLU A 131 5.60 4.52 -7.37
CA GLU A 131 6.63 5.52 -7.58
C GLU A 131 6.98 6.11 -6.20
N LEU A 132 8.21 5.92 -5.77
CA LEU A 132 8.67 6.22 -4.42
C LEU A 132 9.85 7.20 -4.47
N ASN A 133 10.23 7.76 -3.33
CA ASN A 133 11.44 8.57 -3.23
C ASN A 133 12.65 7.71 -3.63
N ALA A 134 13.51 8.26 -4.48
CA ALA A 134 14.75 7.59 -4.90
C ALA A 134 15.70 7.39 -3.71
N GLU A 135 16.60 6.39 -3.83
CA GLU A 135 17.67 6.09 -2.87
C GLU A 135 17.19 5.97 -1.41
N THR A 136 15.93 5.56 -1.22
CA THR A 136 15.27 5.52 0.09
C THR A 136 15.00 4.07 0.51
N ASP A 137 15.21 3.79 1.79
CA ASP A 137 14.94 2.48 2.39
C ASP A 137 13.49 2.36 2.86
N PHE A 138 12.87 1.21 2.57
CA PHE A 138 11.49 0.91 2.89
C PHE A 138 11.34 -0.45 3.57
N TYR A 139 10.27 -0.59 4.35
CA TYR A 139 9.66 -1.85 4.73
C TYR A 139 8.49 -2.13 3.77
N GLY A 140 8.47 -3.31 3.16
CA GLY A 140 7.24 -3.88 2.62
C GLY A 140 6.62 -4.78 3.66
N PHE A 141 5.30 -4.83 3.75
CA PHE A 141 4.64 -5.66 4.73
C PHE A 141 3.33 -6.23 4.19
N VAL A 142 3.07 -7.47 4.61
CA VAL A 142 1.92 -8.26 4.15
C VAL A 142 1.32 -9.00 5.35
N CYS A 143 0.00 -9.08 5.41
CA CYS A 143 -0.69 -9.93 6.35
C CYS A 143 -2.01 -10.45 5.76
N ALA A 144 -2.41 -11.65 6.19
CA ALA A 144 -3.71 -12.20 5.85
C ALA A 144 -4.83 -11.44 6.57
N VAL A 145 -5.92 -11.22 5.85
CA VAL A 145 -7.12 -10.58 6.37
C VAL A 145 -8.38 -11.36 5.97
N SER A 146 -9.43 -11.28 6.79
CA SER A 146 -10.74 -11.83 6.45
C SER A 146 -11.47 -10.92 5.46
N ASP A 147 -12.55 -11.42 4.85
CA ASP A 147 -13.44 -10.60 4.01
C ASP A 147 -14.02 -9.40 4.76
N GLY A 148 -14.19 -9.49 6.08
CA GLY A 148 -14.63 -8.37 6.92
C GLY A 148 -13.49 -7.49 7.47
N GLY A 149 -12.23 -7.69 7.01
CA GLY A 149 -11.09 -6.84 7.38
C GLY A 149 -10.41 -7.20 8.70
N THR A 150 -10.69 -8.36 9.30
CA THR A 150 -9.97 -8.81 10.50
C THR A 150 -8.59 -9.37 10.10
N ILE A 151 -7.52 -8.94 10.77
CA ILE A 151 -6.18 -9.49 10.57
C ILE A 151 -6.15 -10.93 11.10
N LEU A 152 -5.68 -11.87 10.27
CA LEU A 152 -5.68 -13.31 10.53
C LEU A 152 -4.29 -13.90 10.78
N SER A 153 -3.21 -13.22 10.38
CA SER A 153 -1.84 -13.69 10.55
C SER A 153 -0.97 -12.65 11.23
N ASP A 154 0.23 -13.06 11.61
CA ASP A 154 1.32 -12.13 11.89
C ASP A 154 1.67 -11.33 10.62
N ILE A 155 2.37 -10.20 10.80
CA ILE A 155 2.80 -9.37 9.70
C ILE A 155 4.14 -9.88 9.17
N THR A 156 4.16 -10.28 7.90
CA THR A 156 5.41 -10.54 7.18
C THR A 156 6.03 -9.22 6.78
N ILE A 157 7.24 -8.94 7.25
CA ILE A 157 7.99 -7.71 6.98
C ILE A 157 9.18 -8.06 6.10
N THR A 158 9.35 -7.31 5.03
CA THR A 158 10.49 -7.40 4.11
C THR A 158 11.13 -6.02 3.96
N GLU A 159 12.32 -5.96 3.41
CA GLU A 159 13.05 -4.70 3.22
C GLU A 159 13.43 -4.54 1.76
N PHE A 160 13.37 -3.30 1.28
CA PHE A 160 13.89 -2.94 -0.03
C PHE A 160 14.40 -1.50 -0.03
N ARG A 161 15.24 -1.17 -1.03
CA ARG A 161 15.74 0.18 -1.25
C ARG A 161 15.50 0.57 -2.71
N THR A 162 14.94 1.75 -2.93
CA THR A 162 14.78 2.32 -4.27
C THR A 162 16.12 2.66 -4.89
N GLY A 163 16.20 2.60 -6.21
CA GLY A 163 17.38 3.02 -6.96
C GLY A 163 17.50 4.53 -7.10
N SER A 164 18.57 4.98 -7.71
CA SER A 164 18.77 6.39 -8.07
C SER A 164 17.92 6.79 -9.26
N VAL A 165 17.55 8.06 -9.34
CA VAL A 165 17.00 8.64 -10.58
C VAL A 165 18.15 8.88 -11.53
N ALA A 166 18.02 8.45 -12.78
CA ALA A 166 18.96 8.84 -13.80
C ALA A 166 18.94 10.38 -13.94
N PRO A 167 20.11 11.05 -13.93
CA PRO A 167 20.15 12.49 -14.13
C PRO A 167 19.48 12.84 -15.47
N SER A 168 18.59 13.81 -15.45
CA SER A 168 18.03 14.34 -16.69
C SER A 168 19.10 15.09 -17.48
N ASP A 169 19.15 14.90 -18.77
CA ASP A 169 19.95 15.72 -19.71
C ASP A 169 19.20 16.96 -20.20
N ASN A 170 18.01 17.21 -19.61
CA ASN A 170 17.17 18.32 -19.95
C ASN A 170 17.87 19.66 -19.63
N GLN A 171 18.03 20.49 -20.66
CA GLN A 171 18.53 21.84 -20.48
C GLN A 171 17.35 22.79 -20.42
N LEU A 172 17.31 23.56 -19.35
CA LEU A 172 16.26 24.54 -19.10
C LEU A 172 16.75 25.94 -19.42
N GLY A 173 15.96 26.70 -20.15
CA GLY A 173 16.20 28.12 -20.40
C GLY A 173 15.02 28.93 -19.88
N ILE A 174 15.29 30.03 -19.19
CA ILE A 174 14.28 30.97 -18.69
C ILE A 174 14.32 32.25 -19.51
N ILE A 175 13.20 32.65 -20.05
CA ILE A 175 13.04 33.90 -20.79
C ILE A 175 12.05 34.76 -20.01
N ILE A 176 12.51 35.92 -19.54
CA ILE A 176 11.66 36.90 -18.87
C ILE A 176 10.97 37.71 -19.95
N ASN A 177 9.64 37.63 -20.00
CA ASN A 177 8.81 38.28 -21.03
C ASN A 177 8.41 39.70 -20.62
N ASP A 178 8.03 39.86 -19.32
CA ASP A 178 7.56 41.15 -18.78
C ASP A 178 7.78 41.21 -17.27
N VAL A 179 8.10 42.39 -16.76
CA VAL A 179 8.27 42.66 -15.33
C VAL A 179 7.49 43.94 -14.98
N ASN A 180 6.54 43.81 -14.07
CA ASN A 180 5.77 44.91 -13.52
C ASN A 180 5.98 44.98 -12.01
N THR A 181 5.39 45.98 -11.37
CA THR A 181 5.54 46.20 -9.92
C THR A 181 4.91 45.10 -9.07
N ASP A 182 3.99 44.34 -9.61
CA ASP A 182 3.17 43.34 -8.92
C ASP A 182 3.21 41.94 -9.57
N ARG A 183 3.88 41.79 -10.73
CA ARG A 183 3.95 40.52 -11.45
C ARG A 183 5.18 40.41 -12.31
N ILE A 184 5.60 39.17 -12.52
CA ILE A 184 6.57 38.79 -13.52
C ILE A 184 5.94 37.75 -14.48
N SER A 185 6.20 37.89 -15.77
CA SER A 185 5.84 36.89 -16.78
C SER A 185 7.11 36.32 -17.38
N TYR A 186 7.24 35.00 -17.38
CA TYR A 186 8.37 34.30 -17.97
C TYR A 186 7.94 33.03 -18.71
N SER A 187 8.79 32.56 -19.58
CA SER A 187 8.64 31.31 -20.32
C SER A 187 9.81 30.40 -20.01
N VAL A 188 9.55 29.11 -19.89
CA VAL A 188 10.58 28.08 -19.74
C VAL A 188 10.68 27.31 -21.04
N THR A 189 11.89 27.15 -21.55
CA THR A 189 12.22 26.27 -22.68
C THR A 189 12.92 25.03 -22.18
N THR A 190 12.62 23.88 -22.76
CA THR A 190 13.20 22.58 -22.40
C THR A 190 13.75 21.88 -23.63
N THR A 191 14.77 21.07 -23.49
CA THR A 191 15.36 20.28 -24.58
C THR A 191 14.73 18.91 -24.75
N ASN A 192 14.04 18.42 -23.70
CA ASN A 192 13.29 17.16 -23.72
C ASN A 192 11.93 17.30 -23.02
N LYS A 193 11.25 16.17 -22.73
CA LYS A 193 9.92 16.15 -22.11
C LYS A 193 9.95 15.77 -20.63
N ASP A 194 11.11 15.75 -20.00
CA ASP A 194 11.23 15.44 -18.58
C ASP A 194 10.49 16.49 -17.75
N GLN A 195 9.97 16.07 -16.64
CA GLN A 195 9.28 16.97 -15.70
C GLN A 195 10.30 17.93 -15.09
N TYR A 196 9.88 19.15 -14.88
CA TYR A 196 10.64 20.17 -14.19
C TYR A 196 9.75 21.01 -13.29
N ALA A 197 10.35 21.63 -12.30
CA ALA A 197 9.69 22.62 -11.45
C ALA A 197 10.35 24.00 -11.64
N THR A 198 9.57 25.06 -11.48
CA THR A 198 10.09 26.43 -11.40
C THR A 198 9.58 27.10 -10.14
N LEU A 199 10.45 27.75 -9.43
CA LEU A 199 10.17 28.47 -8.21
C LEU A 199 10.68 29.90 -8.35
N ILE A 200 10.03 30.84 -7.67
CA ILE A 200 10.45 32.24 -7.61
C ILE A 200 10.68 32.57 -6.13
N PHE A 201 11.86 33.04 -5.82
CA PHE A 201 12.24 33.49 -4.49
C PHE A 201 12.62 34.97 -4.53
N SER A 202 12.51 35.68 -3.43
CA SER A 202 13.16 36.97 -3.28
C SER A 202 14.68 36.76 -3.17
N ALA A 203 15.47 37.73 -3.62
CA ALA A 203 16.93 37.64 -3.49
C ALA A 203 17.37 37.55 -2.02
N GLU A 204 16.60 38.17 -1.11
CA GLU A 204 16.86 38.15 0.34
C GLU A 204 16.64 36.74 0.93
N ASP A 205 15.64 35.99 0.44
CA ASP A 205 15.30 34.65 0.96
C ASP A 205 16.37 33.59 0.61
N ILE A 206 17.14 33.80 -0.46
CA ILE A 206 18.15 32.86 -0.94
C ILE A 206 19.60 33.37 -0.77
N GLU A 207 19.78 34.55 -0.16
CA GLU A 207 21.11 35.12 0.04
C GLU A 207 21.97 34.21 0.92
N GLY A 208 23.10 33.73 0.39
CA GLY A 208 24.08 32.88 1.09
C GLY A 208 23.76 31.40 1.10
N LEU A 209 22.68 30.97 0.45
CA LEU A 209 22.34 29.54 0.27
C LEU A 209 22.99 28.99 -1.01
N SER A 210 23.40 27.72 -0.96
CA SER A 210 23.80 26.95 -2.15
C SER A 210 22.57 26.50 -2.96
N ASP A 211 22.78 26.10 -4.22
CA ASP A 211 21.69 25.58 -5.06
C ASP A 211 21.02 24.35 -4.43
N GLU A 212 21.78 23.48 -3.74
CA GLU A 212 21.26 22.32 -3.03
C GLU A 212 20.38 22.72 -1.82
N GLU A 213 20.75 23.78 -1.11
CA GLU A 213 19.98 24.29 0.03
C GLU A 213 18.68 24.99 -0.40
N ILE A 214 18.64 25.56 -1.61
CA ILE A 214 17.44 26.22 -2.14
C ILE A 214 16.36 25.20 -2.57
N VAL A 215 16.78 24.00 -3.01
CA VAL A 215 15.86 22.96 -3.52
C VAL A 215 15.55 21.85 -2.50
N ALA A 216 16.16 21.86 -1.33
CA ALA A 216 15.95 20.89 -0.26
C ALA A 216 14.72 21.22 0.55
#